data_66cf2e94f1959c1689fb99800777d5ee
#
_entry.id   66cf2e94f1959c1689fb99800777d5ee
#
_cell.length_a   1.000
_cell.length_b   1.000
_cell.length_c   1.000
_cell.angle_alpha   90.00
_cell.angle_beta   90.00
_cell.angle_gamma   90.00
#
_symmetry.space_group_name_H-M   'P 1'
#
loop_
_entity.id
_entity.type
_entity.pdbx_description
1 polymer ?
#
loop_
_entity_poly.entity_id
_entity_poly.type
_entity_poly.pdbx_seq_one_letter_code
_entity_poly.pdbx_strand_id
1 'polypeptide(L)'
;IGYAIYLLYRQKWMLSYSAVMGIVFVGLTYTHPDTMNKALMPALQSVWFIPHVIVYIFAYAMLGMASLTAFYRYKRGQEILSVFALTDQLIKIGYVFLTFGLLFGALWAKEAWGHYWTWDPKETWAFITWLGYLVYLHHKYNHKEKKPLQSFIIVGIAFVLLLICWFGVNYLPTAQLSVHTYTG
;
A
#
# COMPACT_ATOMS: atom_id res chain seq x y z
N ILE A 1 -11.78 8.01 6.13
CA ILE A 1 -11.68 7.20 4.87
C ILE A 1 -12.64 6.02 4.96
N GLY A 2 -12.52 5.08 5.92
CA GLY A 2 -13.36 3.89 6.03
C GLY A 2 -14.86 4.16 6.10
N TYR A 3 -15.27 5.19 6.84
CA TYR A 3 -16.68 5.61 6.90
C TYR A 3 -17.19 6.14 5.55
N ALA A 4 -16.38 6.94 4.84
CA ALA A 4 -16.73 7.42 3.51
C ALA A 4 -16.89 6.28 2.51
N ILE A 5 -15.99 5.30 2.53
CA ILE A 5 -16.09 4.10 1.69
C ILE A 5 -17.32 3.27 2.09
N TYR A 6 -17.64 3.14 3.38
CA TYR A 6 -18.85 2.47 3.84
C TYR A 6 -20.12 3.17 3.28
N LEU A 7 -20.19 4.50 3.30
CA LEU A 7 -21.32 5.23 2.74
C LEU A 7 -21.48 4.98 1.24
N LEU A 8 -20.37 4.89 0.50
CA LEU A 8 -20.38 4.65 -0.95
C LEU A 8 -20.78 3.22 -1.31
N TYR A 9 -20.26 2.23 -0.60
CA TYR A 9 -20.38 0.82 -0.98
C TYR A 9 -21.28 0.00 -0.03
N ARG A 10 -21.76 0.57 1.09
CA ARG A 10 -22.67 -0.04 2.08
C ARG A 10 -22.16 -1.37 2.67
N GLN A 11 -20.85 -1.56 2.72
CA GLN A 11 -20.20 -2.77 3.23
C GLN A 11 -19.82 -2.60 4.70
N LYS A 12 -20.59 -3.20 5.62
CA LYS A 12 -20.42 -3.04 7.09
C LYS A 12 -19.04 -3.47 7.60
N TRP A 13 -18.42 -4.50 7.00
CA TRP A 13 -17.11 -4.98 7.41
C TRP A 13 -15.98 -3.95 7.21
N MET A 14 -16.17 -2.98 6.32
CA MET A 14 -15.22 -1.89 6.09
C MET A 14 -15.10 -0.96 7.30
N LEU A 15 -16.18 -0.79 8.07
CA LEU A 15 -16.14 -0.05 9.34
C LEU A 15 -15.30 -0.77 10.37
N SER A 16 -15.48 -2.09 10.49
CA SER A 16 -14.70 -2.92 11.41
C SER A 16 -13.20 -2.88 11.08
N TYR A 17 -12.85 -2.99 9.79
CA TYR A 17 -11.47 -2.85 9.32
C TYR A 17 -10.88 -1.48 9.70
N SER A 18 -11.61 -0.40 9.44
CA SER A 18 -11.16 0.96 9.75
C SER A 18 -11.00 1.17 11.26
N ALA A 19 -11.89 0.60 12.07
CA ALA A 19 -11.80 0.66 13.52
C ALA A 19 -10.57 -0.10 14.04
N VAL A 20 -10.32 -1.31 13.55
CA VAL A 20 -9.13 -2.09 13.90
C VAL A 20 -7.86 -1.35 13.54
N MET A 21 -7.77 -0.79 12.32
CA MET A 21 -6.61 -0.01 11.91
C MET A 21 -6.42 1.23 12.77
N GLY A 22 -7.50 1.93 13.14
CA GLY A 22 -7.46 3.07 14.05
C GLY A 22 -6.92 2.68 15.43
N ILE A 23 -7.40 1.58 16.00
CA ILE A 23 -6.93 1.05 17.30
C ILE A 23 -5.45 0.69 17.24
N VAL A 24 -5.00 0.02 16.16
CA VAL A 24 -3.59 -0.32 15.97
C VAL A 24 -2.72 0.94 15.94
N PHE A 25 -3.10 1.97 15.17
CA PHE A 25 -2.34 3.22 15.12
C PHE A 25 -2.29 3.94 16.47
N VAL A 26 -3.41 4.04 17.18
CA VAL A 26 -3.46 4.63 18.52
C VAL A 26 -2.60 3.83 19.49
N GLY A 27 -2.69 2.49 19.46
CA GLY A 27 -1.89 1.61 20.29
C GLY A 27 -0.40 1.79 20.05
N LEU A 28 0.05 1.83 18.78
CA LEU A 28 1.44 2.06 18.43
C LEU A 28 1.94 3.43 18.91
N THR A 29 1.13 4.47 18.78
CA THR A 29 1.48 5.82 19.26
C THR A 29 1.61 5.86 20.78
N TYR A 30 0.73 5.16 21.51
CA TYR A 30 0.74 5.12 22.98
C TYR A 30 1.91 4.29 23.53
N THR A 31 2.29 3.20 22.87
CA THR A 31 3.39 2.33 23.31
C THR A 31 4.79 2.89 23.01
N HIS A 32 4.88 3.90 22.12
CA HIS A 32 6.14 4.54 21.75
C HIS A 32 6.12 6.06 21.89
N PRO A 33 5.85 6.61 23.09
CA PRO A 33 5.74 8.06 23.32
C PRO A 33 7.04 8.83 23.06
N ASP A 34 8.19 8.16 23.18
CA ASP A 34 9.51 8.79 23.02
C ASP A 34 9.80 9.24 21.57
N THR A 35 9.01 8.77 20.60
CA THR A 35 9.15 9.19 19.20
C THR A 35 8.71 10.65 18.97
N MET A 36 7.92 11.22 19.89
CA MET A 36 7.39 12.59 19.75
C MET A 36 8.40 13.69 20.15
N ASN A 37 9.41 13.36 20.94
CA ASN A 37 10.35 14.33 21.50
C ASN A 37 11.71 14.37 20.79
N LYS A 38 11.91 13.58 19.72
CA LYS A 38 13.16 13.58 18.96
C LYS A 38 13.10 14.63 17.86
N ALA A 39 14.14 15.44 17.74
CA ALA A 39 14.31 16.30 16.57
C ALA A 39 14.22 15.44 15.29
N LEU A 40 13.36 15.81 14.37
CA LEU A 40 13.24 15.10 13.09
C LEU A 40 14.58 15.08 12.38
N MET A 41 14.99 13.92 11.91
CA MET A 41 16.18 13.79 11.05
C MET A 41 16.05 14.73 9.84
N PRO A 42 17.17 15.30 9.34
CA PRO A 42 17.12 16.24 8.20
C PRO A 42 16.32 15.71 7.01
N ALA A 43 16.43 14.41 6.70
CA ALA A 43 15.68 13.79 5.62
C ALA A 43 14.16 13.86 5.81
N LEU A 44 13.66 13.87 7.05
CA LEU A 44 12.22 13.93 7.37
C LEU A 44 11.67 15.37 7.37
N GLN A 45 12.52 16.37 7.26
CA GLN A 45 12.13 17.79 7.23
C GLN A 45 11.74 18.29 5.84
N SER A 46 11.90 17.47 4.80
CA SER A 46 11.51 17.77 3.43
C SER A 46 10.00 18.03 3.31
N VAL A 47 9.64 19.04 2.52
CA VAL A 47 8.23 19.36 2.22
C VAL A 47 7.51 18.21 1.48
N TRP A 48 8.26 17.34 0.80
CA TRP A 48 7.73 16.19 0.05
C TRP A 48 7.50 14.95 0.90
N PHE A 49 8.11 14.89 2.10
CA PHE A 49 7.97 13.74 3.00
C PHE A 49 6.50 13.50 3.40
N ILE A 50 5.82 14.55 3.86
CA ILE A 50 4.43 14.44 4.34
C ILE A 50 3.47 14.01 3.21
N PRO A 51 3.46 14.66 2.03
CA PRO A 51 2.64 14.20 0.90
C PRO A 51 2.94 12.76 0.50
N HIS A 52 4.21 12.36 0.42
CA HIS A 52 4.64 11.01 0.12
C HIS A 52 4.02 9.98 1.08
N VAL A 53 4.17 10.19 2.38
CA VAL A 53 3.67 9.27 3.41
C VAL A 53 2.14 9.17 3.39
N ILE A 54 1.44 10.31 3.31
CA ILE A 54 -0.03 10.34 3.29
C ILE A 54 -0.57 9.56 2.09
N VAL A 55 -0.01 9.81 0.92
CA VAL A 55 -0.45 9.18 -0.33
C VAL A 55 -0.17 7.68 -0.32
N TYR A 56 0.97 7.25 0.22
CA TYR A 56 1.29 5.83 0.38
C TYR A 56 0.38 5.12 1.38
N ILE A 57 0.13 5.71 2.55
CA ILE A 57 -0.80 5.14 3.53
C ILE A 57 -2.18 4.96 2.91
N PHE A 58 -2.65 5.95 2.16
CA PHE A 58 -3.94 5.84 1.47
C PHE A 58 -3.92 4.73 0.41
N ALA A 59 -2.88 4.68 -0.43
CA ALA A 59 -2.71 3.64 -1.44
C ALA A 59 -2.72 2.23 -0.81
N TYR A 60 -1.95 2.03 0.24
CA TYR A 60 -1.84 0.75 0.94
C TYR A 60 -3.16 0.33 1.60
N ALA A 61 -3.91 1.29 2.16
CA ALA A 61 -5.24 1.01 2.70
C ALA A 61 -6.19 0.54 1.60
N MET A 62 -6.21 1.20 0.44
CA MET A 62 -7.07 0.82 -0.69
C MET A 62 -6.69 -0.55 -1.26
N LEU A 63 -5.40 -0.80 -1.47
CA LEU A 63 -4.89 -2.04 -2.03
C LEU A 63 -5.06 -3.22 -1.05
N GLY A 64 -4.85 -2.98 0.25
CA GLY A 64 -5.13 -3.95 1.30
C GLY A 64 -6.61 -4.32 1.37
N MET A 65 -7.50 -3.33 1.33
CA MET A 65 -8.94 -3.57 1.28
C MET A 65 -9.37 -4.34 0.03
N ALA A 66 -8.76 -4.05 -1.13
CA ALA A 66 -9.01 -4.79 -2.36
C ALA A 66 -8.69 -6.27 -2.21
N SER A 67 -7.54 -6.57 -1.64
CA SER A 67 -7.07 -7.96 -1.43
C SER A 67 -7.93 -8.69 -0.41
N LEU A 68 -8.28 -8.06 0.72
CA LEU A 68 -9.18 -8.62 1.72
C LEU A 68 -10.59 -8.87 1.16
N THR A 69 -11.09 -7.94 0.34
CA THR A 69 -12.39 -8.10 -0.32
C THR A 69 -12.38 -9.29 -1.27
N ALA A 70 -11.34 -9.42 -2.10
CA ALA A 70 -11.18 -10.55 -3.00
C ALA A 70 -11.15 -11.87 -2.22
N PHE A 71 -10.33 -11.95 -1.18
CA PHE A 71 -10.18 -13.15 -0.35
C PHE A 71 -11.46 -13.54 0.39
N TYR A 72 -12.10 -12.58 1.06
CA TYR A 72 -13.32 -12.83 1.83
C TYR A 72 -14.46 -13.33 0.97
N ARG A 73 -14.69 -12.69 -0.17
CA ARG A 73 -15.79 -13.05 -1.08
C ARG A 73 -15.52 -14.36 -1.81
N TYR A 74 -14.27 -14.63 -2.19
CA TYR A 74 -13.87 -15.91 -2.76
C TYR A 74 -14.15 -17.07 -1.80
N LYS A 75 -13.80 -16.94 -0.52
CA LYS A 75 -14.12 -17.96 0.51
C LYS A 75 -15.61 -18.18 0.72
N ARG A 76 -16.42 -17.14 0.53
CA ARG A 76 -17.87 -17.23 0.69
C ARG A 76 -18.60 -17.80 -0.53
N GLY A 77 -17.91 -18.17 -1.59
CA GLY A 77 -18.51 -18.69 -2.82
C GLY A 77 -19.47 -17.72 -3.50
N GLN A 78 -19.28 -16.41 -3.28
CA GLN A 78 -20.11 -15.38 -3.93
C GLN A 78 -19.82 -15.33 -5.42
N GLU A 79 -20.82 -14.90 -6.21
CA GLU A 79 -20.65 -14.74 -7.66
C GLU A 79 -19.38 -13.93 -7.97
N ILE A 80 -18.53 -14.53 -8.77
CA ILE A 80 -17.20 -14.05 -9.13
C ILE A 80 -17.26 -12.62 -9.71
N LEU A 81 -18.29 -12.30 -10.50
CA LEU A 81 -18.49 -10.96 -11.08
C LEU A 81 -18.67 -9.87 -10.03
N SER A 82 -19.45 -10.13 -8.98
CA SER A 82 -19.68 -9.15 -7.90
C SER A 82 -18.44 -8.94 -7.03
N VAL A 83 -17.56 -9.94 -6.94
CA VAL A 83 -16.30 -9.86 -6.20
C VAL A 83 -15.36 -8.85 -6.85
N PHE A 84 -15.20 -8.96 -8.16
CA PHE A 84 -14.17 -8.16 -8.85
C PHE A 84 -14.59 -6.73 -9.13
N ALA A 85 -15.89 -6.39 -9.22
CA ALA A 85 -16.30 -5.01 -9.44
C ALA A 85 -15.78 -4.04 -8.35
N LEU A 86 -15.92 -4.39 -7.08
CA LEU A 86 -15.40 -3.59 -5.98
C LEU A 86 -13.87 -3.68 -5.88
N THR A 87 -13.31 -4.87 -6.03
CA THR A 87 -11.86 -5.09 -6.01
C THR A 87 -11.17 -4.26 -7.10
N ASP A 88 -11.69 -4.25 -8.31
CA ASP A 88 -11.16 -3.49 -9.44
C ASP A 88 -11.16 -1.98 -9.18
N GLN A 89 -12.25 -1.46 -8.60
CA GLN A 89 -12.33 -0.04 -8.26
C GLN A 89 -11.31 0.34 -7.19
N LEU A 90 -11.21 -0.46 -6.13
CA LEU A 90 -10.24 -0.24 -5.06
C LEU A 90 -8.80 -0.29 -5.58
N ILE A 91 -8.47 -1.25 -6.45
CA ILE A 91 -7.15 -1.35 -7.06
C ILE A 91 -6.86 -0.16 -7.96
N LYS A 92 -7.79 0.25 -8.81
CA LYS A 92 -7.60 1.42 -9.70
C LYS A 92 -7.30 2.68 -8.89
N ILE A 93 -8.08 2.95 -7.84
CA ILE A 93 -7.86 4.10 -6.96
C ILE A 93 -6.52 3.96 -6.25
N GLY A 94 -6.28 2.82 -5.59
CA GLY A 94 -5.02 2.56 -4.87
C GLY A 94 -3.80 2.67 -5.78
N TYR A 95 -3.88 2.19 -7.02
CA TYR A 95 -2.79 2.26 -8.00
C TYR A 95 -2.44 3.70 -8.42
N VAL A 96 -3.45 4.56 -8.62
CA VAL A 96 -3.23 5.98 -8.90
C VAL A 96 -2.47 6.63 -7.74
N PHE A 97 -2.92 6.40 -6.50
CA PHE A 97 -2.24 6.94 -5.32
C PHE A 97 -0.85 6.31 -5.10
N LEU A 98 -0.67 5.02 -5.39
CA LEU A 98 0.64 4.38 -5.36
C LEU A 98 1.62 5.02 -6.35
N THR A 99 1.14 5.39 -7.55
CA THR A 99 1.93 6.10 -8.56
C THR A 99 2.34 7.49 -8.07
N PHE A 100 1.41 8.26 -7.50
CA PHE A 100 1.76 9.55 -6.87
C PHE A 100 2.73 9.37 -5.70
N GLY A 101 2.58 8.29 -4.93
CA GLY A 101 3.52 7.94 -3.86
C GLY A 101 4.95 7.76 -4.37
N LEU A 102 5.13 7.04 -5.48
CA LEU A 102 6.46 6.90 -6.12
C LEU A 102 7.02 8.26 -6.58
N LEU A 103 6.19 9.09 -7.21
CA LEU A 103 6.62 10.42 -7.69
C LEU A 103 7.03 11.35 -6.54
N PHE A 104 6.20 11.42 -5.49
CA PHE A 104 6.53 12.25 -4.32
C PHE A 104 7.72 11.69 -3.55
N GLY A 105 7.88 10.36 -3.52
CA GLY A 105 9.06 9.70 -2.97
C GLY A 105 10.34 10.05 -3.71
N ALA A 106 10.30 10.11 -5.03
CA ALA A 106 11.44 10.53 -5.84
C ALA A 106 11.81 12.00 -5.58
N LEU A 107 10.81 12.90 -5.45
CA LEU A 107 11.04 14.31 -5.09
C LEU A 107 11.63 14.43 -3.68
N TRP A 108 11.10 13.67 -2.73
CA TRP A 108 11.64 13.60 -1.38
C TRP A 108 13.09 13.09 -1.37
N ALA A 109 13.38 11.99 -2.08
CA ALA A 109 14.72 11.42 -2.19
C ALA A 109 15.72 12.42 -2.78
N LYS A 110 15.30 13.20 -3.80
CA LYS A 110 16.12 14.27 -4.38
C LYS A 110 16.49 15.34 -3.37
N GLU A 111 15.55 15.76 -2.52
CA GLU A 111 15.79 16.79 -1.52
C GLU A 111 16.62 16.24 -0.35
N ALA A 112 16.33 15.01 0.10
CA ALA A 112 16.97 14.41 1.26
C ALA A 112 18.39 13.87 0.99
N TRP A 113 18.63 13.29 -0.19
CA TRP A 113 19.87 12.58 -0.53
C TRP A 113 20.52 13.02 -1.85
N GLY A 114 19.94 13.97 -2.56
CA GLY A 114 20.50 14.52 -3.80
C GLY A 114 20.16 13.74 -5.07
N HIS A 115 19.48 12.62 -4.99
CA HIS A 115 19.14 11.74 -6.12
C HIS A 115 17.65 11.44 -6.13
N TYR A 116 17.02 11.38 -7.32
CA TYR A 116 15.61 11.00 -7.44
C TYR A 116 15.38 9.51 -7.21
N TRP A 117 16.37 8.68 -7.57
CA TRP A 117 16.26 7.23 -7.55
C TRP A 117 17.64 6.60 -7.53
N THR A 118 17.88 5.65 -6.62
CA THR A 118 19.18 4.98 -6.45
C THR A 118 19.10 3.47 -6.47
N TRP A 119 17.92 2.91 -6.72
CA TRP A 119 17.64 1.48 -6.59
C TRP A 119 17.87 0.96 -5.17
N ASP A 120 17.70 1.82 -4.20
CA ASP A 120 17.65 1.42 -2.81
C ASP A 120 16.65 0.24 -2.61
N PRO A 121 16.88 -0.69 -1.66
CA PRO A 121 15.99 -1.81 -1.44
C PRO A 121 14.51 -1.41 -1.29
N LYS A 122 14.17 -0.32 -0.59
CA LYS A 122 12.78 0.13 -0.46
C LYS A 122 12.22 0.70 -1.76
N GLU A 123 13.02 1.45 -2.51
CA GLU A 123 12.64 1.93 -3.84
C GLU A 123 12.37 0.77 -4.81
N THR A 124 13.28 -0.21 -4.81
CA THR A 124 13.18 -1.41 -5.67
C THR A 124 11.91 -2.19 -5.35
N TRP A 125 11.61 -2.46 -4.08
CA TRP A 125 10.41 -3.20 -3.69
C TRP A 125 9.12 -2.39 -3.91
N ALA A 126 9.18 -1.06 -3.77
CA ALA A 126 8.06 -0.19 -4.12
C ALA A 126 7.74 -0.27 -5.63
N PHE A 127 8.77 -0.25 -6.48
CA PHE A 127 8.62 -0.41 -7.93
C PHE A 127 8.11 -1.81 -8.32
N ILE A 128 8.63 -2.88 -7.70
CA ILE A 128 8.14 -4.25 -7.92
C ILE A 128 6.66 -4.36 -7.51
N THR A 129 6.26 -3.75 -6.41
CA THR A 129 4.85 -3.71 -5.97
C THR A 129 3.98 -2.98 -6.99
N TRP A 130 4.43 -1.83 -7.49
CA TRP A 130 3.75 -1.08 -8.54
C TRP A 130 3.57 -1.90 -9.81
N LEU A 131 4.61 -2.63 -10.26
CA LEU A 131 4.53 -3.55 -11.40
C LEU A 131 3.53 -4.70 -11.14
N GLY A 132 3.49 -5.26 -9.93
CA GLY A 132 2.54 -6.31 -9.56
C GLY A 132 1.09 -5.89 -9.78
N TYR A 133 0.72 -4.69 -9.34
CA TYR A 133 -0.63 -4.15 -9.58
C TYR A 133 -0.85 -3.73 -11.04
N LEU A 134 0.18 -3.27 -11.75
CA LEU A 134 0.10 -3.02 -13.19
C LEU A 134 -0.22 -4.29 -13.98
N VAL A 135 0.41 -5.41 -13.63
CA VAL A 135 0.11 -6.73 -14.22
C VAL A 135 -1.35 -7.10 -13.99
N TYR A 136 -1.89 -6.85 -12.78
CA TYR A 136 -3.32 -7.06 -12.52
C TYR A 136 -4.21 -6.23 -13.45
N LEU A 137 -3.93 -4.93 -13.57
CA LEU A 137 -4.73 -4.03 -14.42
C LEU A 137 -4.70 -4.46 -15.90
N HIS A 138 -3.52 -4.84 -16.41
CA HIS A 138 -3.38 -5.38 -17.76
C HIS A 138 -4.12 -6.70 -17.96
N HIS A 139 -4.01 -7.61 -16.98
CA HIS A 139 -4.72 -8.88 -17.01
C HIS A 139 -6.24 -8.65 -17.10
N LYS A 140 -6.78 -7.76 -16.26
CA LYS A 140 -8.22 -7.41 -16.28
C LYS A 140 -8.64 -6.74 -17.58
N TYR A 141 -7.83 -5.85 -18.12
CA TYR A 141 -8.11 -5.20 -19.39
C TYR A 141 -8.24 -6.21 -20.54
N ASN A 142 -7.31 -7.18 -20.61
CA ASN A 142 -7.25 -8.15 -21.71
C ASN A 142 -8.26 -9.29 -21.56
N HIS A 143 -8.54 -9.76 -20.35
CA HIS A 143 -9.35 -10.95 -20.10
C HIS A 143 -10.72 -10.64 -19.52
N LYS A 144 -10.96 -9.41 -19.05
CA LYS A 144 -12.19 -9.01 -18.33
C LYS A 144 -12.52 -10.04 -17.23
N GLU A 145 -13.72 -10.63 -17.29
CA GLU A 145 -14.21 -11.60 -16.31
C GLU A 145 -13.94 -13.08 -16.68
N LYS A 146 -13.24 -13.32 -17.80
CA LYS A 146 -13.07 -14.69 -18.32
C LYS A 146 -12.12 -15.57 -17.52
N LYS A 147 -11.23 -14.97 -16.71
CA LYS A 147 -10.20 -15.71 -15.94
C LYS A 147 -10.15 -15.29 -14.48
N PRO A 148 -11.20 -15.52 -13.70
CA PRO A 148 -11.32 -15.02 -12.34
C PRO A 148 -10.27 -15.59 -11.37
N LEU A 149 -9.94 -16.86 -11.48
CA LEU A 149 -8.91 -17.49 -10.65
C LEU A 149 -7.54 -16.85 -10.85
N GLN A 150 -7.18 -16.55 -12.10
CA GLN A 150 -5.92 -15.87 -12.39
C GLN A 150 -5.91 -14.44 -11.81
N SER A 151 -7.01 -13.70 -11.94
CA SER A 151 -7.16 -12.39 -11.30
C SER A 151 -6.96 -12.45 -9.79
N PHE A 152 -7.55 -13.46 -9.13
CA PHE A 152 -7.41 -13.68 -7.70
C PHE A 152 -5.95 -13.95 -7.30
N ILE A 153 -5.26 -14.83 -8.04
CA ILE A 153 -3.85 -15.16 -7.79
C ILE A 153 -2.97 -13.91 -7.95
N ILE A 154 -3.18 -13.13 -9.02
CA ILE A 154 -2.40 -11.91 -9.28
C ILE A 154 -2.59 -10.88 -8.16
N VAL A 155 -3.83 -10.66 -7.70
CA VAL A 155 -4.11 -9.76 -6.55
C VAL A 155 -3.39 -10.25 -5.30
N GLY A 156 -3.44 -11.58 -5.03
CA GLY A 156 -2.76 -12.17 -3.89
C GLY A 156 -1.25 -11.97 -3.94
N ILE A 157 -0.62 -12.21 -5.10
CA ILE A 157 0.82 -11.98 -5.29
C ILE A 157 1.16 -10.49 -5.12
N ALA A 158 0.41 -9.60 -5.75
CA ALA A 158 0.63 -8.15 -5.63
C ALA A 158 0.51 -7.66 -4.17
N PHE A 159 -0.41 -8.26 -3.40
CA PHE A 159 -0.55 -7.94 -1.98
C PHE A 159 0.63 -8.46 -1.15
N VAL A 160 1.14 -9.65 -1.44
CA VAL A 160 2.37 -10.16 -0.79
C VAL A 160 3.55 -9.25 -1.08
N LEU A 161 3.72 -8.79 -2.34
CA LEU A 161 4.76 -7.83 -2.70
C LEU A 161 4.64 -6.52 -1.91
N LEU A 162 3.40 -6.02 -1.72
CA LEU A 162 3.13 -4.84 -0.90
C LEU A 162 3.55 -5.06 0.56
N LEU A 163 3.22 -6.23 1.14
CA LEU A 163 3.62 -6.55 2.52
C LEU A 163 5.13 -6.68 2.66
N ILE A 164 5.82 -7.23 1.68
CA ILE A 164 7.28 -7.29 1.65
C ILE A 164 7.85 -5.87 1.58
N CYS A 165 7.32 -5.02 0.71
CA CYS A 165 7.75 -3.62 0.58
C CYS A 165 7.59 -2.86 1.90
N TRP A 166 6.48 -3.06 2.62
CA TRP A 166 6.21 -2.32 3.86
C TRP A 166 6.97 -2.87 5.07
N PHE A 167 6.89 -4.18 5.28
CA PHE A 167 7.45 -4.84 6.46
C PHE A 167 8.71 -5.64 6.15
N GLY A 168 8.67 -6.44 5.08
CA GLY A 168 9.66 -7.47 4.80
C GLY A 168 11.04 -6.92 4.45
N VAL A 169 11.10 -5.78 3.78
CA VAL A 169 12.38 -5.15 3.38
C VAL A 169 13.29 -4.92 4.58
N ASN A 170 12.75 -4.57 5.73
CA ASN A 170 13.53 -4.31 6.94
C ASN A 170 14.23 -5.56 7.49
N TYR A 171 13.78 -6.76 7.14
CA TYR A 171 14.35 -8.05 7.57
C TYR A 171 15.23 -8.70 6.50
N LEU A 172 15.33 -8.11 5.32
CA LEU A 172 16.20 -8.62 4.27
C LEU A 172 17.67 -8.24 4.55
N PRO A 173 18.66 -9.07 4.17
CA PRO A 173 20.08 -8.74 4.33
C PRO A 173 20.46 -7.42 3.66
N THR A 174 19.77 -7.05 2.59
CA THR A 174 19.95 -5.79 1.87
C THR A 174 19.43 -4.56 2.62
N ALA A 175 18.66 -4.74 3.69
CA ALA A 175 18.13 -3.62 4.48
C ALA A 175 19.24 -2.74 5.08
N GLN A 176 20.39 -3.33 5.44
CA GLN A 176 21.53 -2.60 5.98
C GLN A 176 22.15 -1.61 4.96
N LEU A 177 21.91 -1.81 3.68
CA LEU A 177 22.36 -0.94 2.60
C LEU A 177 21.34 0.17 2.27
N SER A 178 20.15 0.15 2.90
CA SER A 178 19.09 1.10 2.61
C SER A 178 19.28 2.40 3.38
N VAL A 179 19.22 3.52 2.66
CA VAL A 179 19.19 4.87 3.26
C VAL A 179 17.88 5.16 4.01
N HIS A 180 16.87 4.28 3.86
CA HIS A 180 15.57 4.37 4.52
C HIS A 180 15.52 3.56 5.83
N THR A 181 16.60 2.90 6.26
CA THR A 181 16.65 2.22 7.55
C THR A 181 17.17 3.18 8.61
N TYR A 182 16.30 3.55 9.54
CA TYR A 182 16.61 4.47 10.67
C TYR A 182 16.84 3.72 11.98
N THR A 183 17.13 2.42 11.91
CA THR A 183 17.50 1.59 13.06
C THR A 183 19.00 1.67 13.25
N GLY A 184 19.43 2.66 14.02
CA GLY A 184 20.74 2.74 14.66
C GLY A 184 20.56 2.57 16.15
#